data_a36066bc76d9e5aea47a0d51f5a0655e
#
_entry.id   a36066bc76d9e5aea47a0d51f5a0655e
#
_cell.length_a   1.000
_cell.length_b   1.000
_cell.length_c   1.000
_cell.angle_alpha   90.00
_cell.angle_beta   90.00
_cell.angle_gamma   90.00
#
_symmetry.space_group_name_H-M   'P 1'
#
loop_
_entity.id
_entity.type
_entity.pdbx_description
1 polymer ?
#
loop_
_entity_poly.entity_id
_entity_poly.type
_entity_poly.pdbx_seq_one_letter_code
_entity_poly.pdbx_strand_id
1 'polypeptide(L)'
;MPIEFIKSSSASQDIHPLGIFEAAMIFPHATGSIRLKVEFGVMNNCTLQHFILGNYCINIHGIDINNHKDRYFTIGENKRQEFSFPSEKIEIAVIRQVKNVNKEKFVSDQLIEPQITPELTPEMKEELIEILFQYREAFASDNEPLGAIKGHQVDIMLNVERPYPPLLRRPAHPASPRAREALKSHINELMKLGVLRKFGHNEEVEFKALVIITWHNDKLRMVGDCRALSTYTVPDRYPIPRINETLTQLSKAKFITSMDALKGFHQNFLTPHSRKLLRIIAHCGMYEYLRVPFGIKSEPSHYQRMINTIFPHELSQGWLVTYIDDIIICSEAW
;
A
#
# COMPACT_ATOMS: atom_id res chain seq x y z
N MET A 1 6.00 -6.55 6.00
CA MET A 1 7.04 -6.70 7.05
C MET A 1 7.91 -7.87 6.67
N PRO A 2 9.24 -7.75 6.73
CA PRO A 2 10.10 -8.90 6.53
C PRO A 2 9.76 -9.94 7.60
N ILE A 3 9.70 -11.19 7.19
CA ILE A 3 9.62 -12.32 8.15
C ILE A 3 10.93 -12.27 8.90
N GLU A 4 10.90 -11.83 10.17
CA GLU A 4 12.06 -11.93 11.02
C GLU A 4 12.43 -13.41 11.13
N PHE A 5 13.70 -13.72 10.87
CA PHE A 5 14.25 -15.05 10.92
C PHE A 5 13.91 -15.71 12.26
N ILE A 6 13.32 -16.89 12.19
CA ILE A 6 13.12 -17.71 13.39
C ILE A 6 14.49 -18.20 13.82
N LYS A 7 15.14 -17.49 14.75
CA LYS A 7 16.35 -18.02 15.39
C LYS A 7 15.93 -19.14 16.32
N SER A 8 16.26 -20.36 15.94
CA SER A 8 16.23 -21.47 16.86
C SER A 8 17.32 -21.26 17.91
N SER A 9 16.97 -21.37 19.20
CA SER A 9 17.91 -21.23 20.32
C SER A 9 19.01 -22.30 20.36
N SER A 10 19.02 -23.22 19.42
CA SER A 10 19.94 -24.40 19.41
C SER A 10 20.63 -24.64 18.06
N ALA A 11 20.42 -23.85 17.05
CA ALA A 11 21.08 -24.06 15.75
C ALA A 11 21.61 -22.74 15.17
N SER A 12 22.86 -22.78 14.73
CA SER A 12 23.57 -21.68 14.07
C SER A 12 23.20 -21.50 12.59
N GLN A 13 22.08 -22.03 12.13
CA GLN A 13 21.62 -21.90 10.75
C GLN A 13 20.35 -21.09 10.69
N ASP A 14 20.34 -20.07 9.84
CA ASP A 14 19.15 -19.31 9.48
C ASP A 14 18.18 -20.22 8.73
N ILE A 15 16.94 -20.27 9.19
CA ILE A 15 15.89 -21.10 8.59
C ILE A 15 15.12 -20.22 7.60
N HIS A 16 15.23 -20.53 6.31
CA HIS A 16 14.48 -19.86 5.26
C HIS A 16 13.18 -20.61 4.96
N PRO A 17 12.02 -19.99 5.07
CA PRO A 17 10.77 -20.64 4.69
C PRO A 17 10.69 -20.83 3.17
N LEU A 18 10.20 -21.99 2.73
CA LEU A 18 9.92 -22.30 1.32
C LEU A 18 8.76 -21.51 0.74
N GLY A 19 7.89 -21.01 1.58
CA GLY A 19 6.72 -20.25 1.22
C GLY A 19 5.88 -19.91 2.43
N ILE A 20 4.84 -19.11 2.21
CA ILE A 20 3.87 -18.71 3.23
C ILE A 20 2.51 -19.17 2.76
N PHE A 21 1.69 -19.68 3.66
CA PHE A 21 0.26 -19.86 3.41
C PHE A 21 -0.56 -19.16 4.49
N GLU A 22 -1.69 -18.65 4.08
CA GLU A 22 -2.67 -18.04 4.96
C GLU A 22 -3.74 -19.06 5.32
N ALA A 23 -4.00 -19.21 6.61
CA ALA A 23 -5.02 -20.13 7.10
C ALA A 23 -5.87 -19.48 8.20
N ALA A 24 -7.11 -19.97 8.35
CA ALA A 24 -7.91 -19.67 9.52
C ALA A 24 -7.72 -20.74 10.57
N MET A 25 -7.27 -20.34 11.76
CA MET A 25 -7.35 -21.17 12.95
C MET A 25 -8.71 -20.94 13.61
N ILE A 26 -9.47 -22.02 13.79
CA ILE A 26 -10.82 -21.96 14.37
C ILE A 26 -10.74 -22.55 15.77
N PHE A 27 -11.05 -21.72 16.76
CA PHE A 27 -11.15 -22.13 18.15
C PHE A 27 -12.62 -22.29 18.52
N PRO A 28 -13.13 -23.52 18.73
CA PRO A 28 -14.49 -23.74 19.15
C PRO A 28 -14.69 -23.24 20.59
N HIS A 29 -15.84 -22.65 20.85
CA HIS A 29 -16.24 -22.16 22.16
C HIS A 29 -17.71 -22.48 22.41
N ALA A 30 -18.15 -22.55 23.65
CA ALA A 30 -19.52 -22.90 24.03
C ALA A 30 -20.59 -22.00 23.40
N THR A 31 -20.27 -20.75 23.07
CA THR A 31 -21.17 -19.77 22.46
C THR A 31 -20.90 -19.52 20.97
N GLY A 32 -20.02 -20.30 20.32
CA GLY A 32 -19.66 -20.15 18.93
C GLY A 32 -18.22 -20.56 18.64
N SER A 33 -17.56 -19.88 17.72
CA SER A 33 -16.14 -20.10 17.42
C SER A 33 -15.41 -18.78 17.17
N ILE A 34 -14.15 -18.70 17.59
CA ILE A 34 -13.25 -17.62 17.20
C ILE A 34 -12.44 -18.09 16.00
N ARG A 35 -12.39 -17.25 14.97
CA ARG A 35 -11.58 -17.49 13.78
C ARG A 35 -10.45 -16.47 13.72
N LEU A 36 -9.21 -16.95 13.82
CA LEU A 36 -8.01 -16.14 13.62
C LEU A 36 -7.44 -16.39 12.24
N LYS A 37 -7.12 -15.33 11.53
CA LYS A 37 -6.43 -15.37 10.25
C LYS A 37 -4.93 -15.31 10.53
N VAL A 38 -4.19 -16.34 10.20
CA VAL A 38 -2.79 -16.50 10.54
C VAL A 38 -1.99 -16.86 9.29
N GLU A 39 -0.84 -16.23 9.13
CA GLU A 39 0.14 -16.58 8.11
C GLU A 39 1.15 -17.59 8.67
N PHE A 40 1.35 -18.70 7.97
CA PHE A 40 2.27 -19.76 8.33
C PHE A 40 3.43 -19.86 7.34
N GLY A 41 4.66 -19.87 7.85
CA GLY A 41 5.82 -20.21 7.04
C GLY A 41 5.94 -21.72 6.83
N VAL A 42 6.13 -22.15 5.58
CA VAL A 42 6.40 -23.56 5.23
C VAL A 42 7.91 -23.78 5.21
N MET A 43 8.40 -24.74 5.97
CA MET A 43 9.83 -25.06 6.05
C MET A 43 10.11 -26.48 5.54
N ASN A 44 11.26 -26.68 4.91
CA ASN A 44 11.75 -28.01 4.55
C ASN A 44 12.20 -28.76 5.82
N ASN A 45 11.89 -30.04 5.85
CA ASN A 45 12.39 -30.97 6.90
C ASN A 45 12.09 -30.51 8.34
N CYS A 46 10.95 -29.85 8.55
CA CYS A 46 10.53 -29.48 9.88
C CYS A 46 10.14 -30.73 10.68
N THR A 47 10.89 -31.05 11.73
CA THR A 47 10.59 -32.14 12.64
C THR A 47 9.60 -31.78 13.73
N LEU A 48 9.12 -30.53 13.74
CA LEU A 48 8.15 -30.06 14.72
C LEU A 48 6.75 -30.65 14.41
N GLN A 49 6.19 -31.31 15.41
CA GLN A 49 4.82 -31.86 15.33
C GLN A 49 3.73 -30.82 15.64
N HIS A 50 4.13 -29.60 15.98
CA HIS A 50 3.23 -28.54 16.43
C HIS A 50 3.50 -27.22 15.71
N PHE A 51 2.48 -26.42 15.52
CA PHE A 51 2.63 -25.07 15.04
C PHE A 51 3.18 -24.17 16.15
N ILE A 52 4.09 -23.27 15.78
CA ILE A 52 4.60 -22.24 16.70
C ILE A 52 3.96 -20.92 16.31
N LEU A 53 3.20 -20.34 17.24
CA LEU A 53 2.70 -18.96 17.07
C LEU A 53 3.78 -18.01 17.55
N GLY A 54 4.29 -17.17 16.64
CA GLY A 54 5.28 -16.14 16.99
C GLY A 54 4.65 -14.99 17.78
N ASN A 55 5.50 -14.23 18.49
CA ASN A 55 5.07 -13.06 19.29
C ASN A 55 4.24 -12.04 18.49
N TYR A 56 4.47 -11.91 17.19
CA TYR A 56 3.69 -11.04 16.31
C TYR A 56 2.22 -11.47 16.21
N CYS A 57 1.98 -12.77 16.00
CA CYS A 57 0.63 -13.33 15.97
C CYS A 57 -0.07 -13.18 17.33
N ILE A 58 0.64 -13.47 18.41
CA ILE A 58 0.16 -13.33 19.78
C ILE A 58 -0.29 -11.89 20.06
N ASN A 59 0.53 -10.91 19.70
CA ASN A 59 0.25 -9.49 19.93
C ASN A 59 -0.88 -8.95 19.06
N ILE A 60 -0.93 -9.31 17.77
CA ILE A 60 -1.99 -8.82 16.86
C ILE A 60 -3.37 -9.32 17.28
N HIS A 61 -3.44 -10.56 17.73
CA HIS A 61 -4.73 -11.17 18.08
C HIS A 61 -5.06 -11.04 19.58
N GLY A 62 -4.22 -10.34 20.36
CA GLY A 62 -4.45 -10.16 21.78
C GLY A 62 -4.52 -11.50 22.52
N ILE A 63 -3.57 -12.43 22.23
CA ILE A 63 -3.52 -13.73 22.85
C ILE A 63 -2.67 -13.63 24.12
N ASP A 64 -3.27 -13.84 25.28
CA ASP A 64 -2.58 -13.94 26.55
C ASP A 64 -2.54 -15.40 27.03
N ILE A 65 -1.35 -15.89 27.39
CA ILE A 65 -1.14 -17.26 27.87
C ILE A 65 -0.93 -17.25 29.37
N ASN A 66 -1.81 -17.91 30.11
CA ASN A 66 -1.69 -18.08 31.55
C ASN A 66 -1.18 -19.49 31.90
N ASN A 67 0.06 -19.55 32.40
CA ASN A 67 0.73 -20.81 32.76
C ASN A 67 0.59 -21.19 34.26
N HIS A 68 -0.27 -20.51 35.02
CA HIS A 68 -0.55 -20.89 36.40
C HIS A 68 -1.38 -22.19 36.51
N LYS A 69 -1.84 -22.54 37.72
CA LYS A 69 -2.48 -23.83 38.03
C LYS A 69 -3.58 -24.27 37.05
N ASP A 70 -4.36 -23.31 36.57
CA ASP A 70 -5.38 -23.55 35.54
C ASP A 70 -4.83 -23.04 34.20
N ARG A 71 -4.15 -23.92 33.47
CA ARG A 71 -3.57 -23.56 32.17
C ARG A 71 -4.65 -23.16 31.17
N TYR A 72 -4.75 -21.90 30.87
CA TYR A 72 -5.64 -21.38 29.88
C TYR A 72 -5.00 -20.25 29.05
N PHE A 73 -5.56 -19.93 27.93
CA PHE A 73 -5.22 -18.75 27.16
C PHE A 73 -6.47 -17.95 26.84
N THR A 74 -6.32 -16.65 26.62
CA THR A 74 -7.42 -15.76 26.24
C THR A 74 -7.16 -15.13 24.89
N ILE A 75 -8.22 -14.82 24.15
CA ILE A 75 -8.14 -14.16 22.83
C ILE A 75 -9.05 -12.92 22.83
N GLY A 76 -8.50 -11.79 22.36
CA GLY A 76 -9.22 -10.52 22.18
C GLY A 76 -8.94 -9.48 23.26
N GLU A 77 -8.95 -8.21 22.89
CA GLU A 77 -8.60 -7.11 23.80
C GLU A 77 -9.72 -6.72 24.78
N ASN A 78 -10.98 -6.67 24.33
CA ASN A 78 -12.10 -6.10 25.12
C ASN A 78 -13.18 -7.11 25.58
N LYS A 79 -13.24 -8.29 24.95
CA LYS A 79 -14.12 -9.40 25.34
C LYS A 79 -13.30 -10.67 25.30
N ARG A 80 -12.36 -10.81 26.24
CA ARG A 80 -11.49 -11.97 26.35
C ARG A 80 -12.32 -13.22 26.56
N GLN A 81 -12.16 -14.20 25.66
CA GLN A 81 -12.68 -15.53 25.82
C GLN A 81 -11.56 -16.45 26.30
N GLU A 82 -11.85 -17.27 27.29
CA GLU A 82 -10.91 -18.20 27.90
C GLU A 82 -11.01 -19.58 27.25
N PHE A 83 -9.85 -20.18 26.96
CA PHE A 83 -9.71 -21.51 26.39
C PHE A 83 -8.78 -22.33 27.27
N SER A 84 -9.23 -23.50 27.74
CA SER A 84 -8.42 -24.40 28.55
C SER A 84 -7.41 -25.20 27.71
N PHE A 85 -6.26 -25.57 28.34
CA PHE A 85 -5.28 -26.49 27.78
C PHE A 85 -5.48 -27.90 28.37
N PRO A 86 -5.46 -28.99 27.55
CA PRO A 86 -5.41 -29.00 26.10
C PRO A 86 -6.75 -28.49 25.52
N SER A 87 -6.67 -27.56 24.57
CA SER A 87 -7.86 -27.12 23.87
C SER A 87 -8.42 -28.26 23.02
N GLU A 88 -9.75 -28.29 22.87
CA GLU A 88 -10.40 -29.11 21.85
C GLU A 88 -9.77 -28.86 20.48
N LYS A 89 -9.90 -29.82 19.55
CA LYS A 89 -9.26 -29.80 18.25
C LYS A 89 -9.38 -28.42 17.59
N ILE A 90 -8.22 -27.78 17.36
CA ILE A 90 -8.14 -26.56 16.55
C ILE A 90 -8.26 -26.98 15.09
N GLU A 91 -9.28 -26.49 14.41
CA GLU A 91 -9.41 -26.70 12.97
C GLU A 91 -8.65 -25.61 12.21
N ILE A 92 -7.80 -26.04 11.25
CA ILE A 92 -7.09 -25.13 10.36
C ILE A 92 -7.70 -25.26 8.97
N ALA A 93 -8.36 -24.19 8.52
CA ALA A 93 -8.88 -24.09 7.16
C ALA A 93 -7.97 -23.19 6.32
N VAL A 94 -7.36 -23.77 5.29
CA VAL A 94 -6.53 -22.99 4.34
C VAL A 94 -7.44 -21.99 3.61
N ILE A 95 -7.20 -20.70 3.84
CA ILE A 95 -7.95 -19.62 3.19
C ILE A 95 -7.35 -19.31 1.81
N ARG A 96 -6.02 -19.35 1.73
CA ARG A 96 -5.29 -19.01 0.50
C ARG A 96 -3.96 -19.76 0.48
N GLN A 97 -3.72 -20.53 -0.57
CA GLN A 97 -2.35 -20.94 -0.92
C GLN A 97 -1.67 -19.73 -1.57
N VAL A 98 -0.66 -19.19 -0.93
CA VAL A 98 0.26 -18.29 -1.62
C VAL A 98 0.97 -19.16 -2.67
N LYS A 99 0.67 -18.96 -3.94
CA LYS A 99 1.37 -19.65 -5.02
C LYS A 99 2.86 -19.41 -4.83
N ASN A 100 3.67 -20.47 -4.88
CA ASN A 100 5.10 -20.32 -5.04
C ASN A 100 5.32 -19.45 -6.30
N VAL A 101 5.70 -18.19 -6.07
CA VAL A 101 6.06 -17.31 -7.18
C VAL A 101 7.41 -17.77 -7.63
N ASN A 102 7.50 -18.32 -8.84
CA ASN A 102 8.78 -18.69 -9.45
C ASN A 102 9.59 -17.40 -9.67
N LYS A 103 10.86 -17.38 -9.25
CA LYS A 103 11.80 -16.26 -9.43
C LYS A 103 11.87 -15.81 -10.90
N GLU A 104 11.96 -16.75 -11.84
CA GLU A 104 11.97 -16.45 -13.27
C GLU A 104 10.69 -15.75 -13.73
N LYS A 105 9.54 -16.20 -13.22
CA LYS A 105 8.26 -15.58 -13.51
C LYS A 105 8.19 -14.14 -12.93
N PHE A 106 8.65 -13.92 -11.71
CA PHE A 106 8.70 -12.59 -11.12
C PHE A 106 9.57 -11.63 -11.96
N VAL A 107 10.78 -12.08 -12.35
CA VAL A 107 11.71 -11.30 -13.17
C VAL A 107 11.09 -10.95 -14.53
N SER A 108 10.38 -11.89 -15.15
CA SER A 108 9.68 -11.68 -16.43
C SER A 108 8.47 -10.74 -16.28
N ASP A 109 7.61 -10.97 -15.29
CA ASP A 109 6.39 -10.20 -15.07
C ASP A 109 6.70 -8.73 -14.75
N GLN A 110 7.79 -8.48 -14.02
CA GLN A 110 8.25 -7.12 -13.65
C GLN A 110 9.20 -6.51 -14.71
N LEU A 111 9.51 -7.21 -15.78
CA LEU A 111 10.45 -6.76 -16.82
C LEU A 111 11.80 -6.27 -16.23
N ILE A 112 12.32 -6.97 -15.22
CA ILE A 112 13.51 -6.55 -14.47
C ILE A 112 14.76 -6.61 -15.35
N GLU A 113 14.98 -7.70 -16.09
CA GLU A 113 16.20 -7.89 -16.87
C GLU A 113 16.50 -6.77 -17.88
N PRO A 114 15.52 -6.26 -18.66
CA PRO A 114 15.78 -5.17 -19.59
C PRO A 114 16.14 -3.85 -18.93
N GLN A 115 15.86 -3.70 -17.63
CA GLN A 115 16.12 -2.48 -16.85
C GLN A 115 17.48 -2.51 -16.16
N ILE A 116 18.13 -3.68 -16.10
CA ILE A 116 19.47 -3.80 -15.50
C ILE A 116 20.52 -3.41 -16.55
N THR A 117 21.44 -2.52 -16.17
CA THR A 117 22.56 -2.15 -17.04
C THR A 117 23.40 -3.37 -17.41
N PRO A 118 23.86 -3.48 -18.67
CA PRO A 118 24.76 -4.56 -19.11
C PRO A 118 26.16 -4.49 -18.49
N GLU A 119 26.52 -3.38 -17.84
CA GLU A 119 27.83 -3.17 -17.22
C GLU A 119 28.02 -3.94 -15.91
N LEU A 120 26.96 -4.44 -15.30
CA LEU A 120 27.04 -5.28 -14.09
C LEU A 120 27.63 -6.65 -14.44
N THR A 121 28.46 -7.17 -13.52
CA THR A 121 28.93 -8.56 -13.67
C THR A 121 27.76 -9.54 -13.48
N PRO A 122 27.89 -10.78 -14.00
CA PRO A 122 26.84 -11.79 -13.81
C PRO A 122 26.50 -12.05 -12.33
N GLU A 123 27.51 -12.01 -11.47
CA GLU A 123 27.35 -12.22 -10.02
C GLU A 123 26.56 -11.07 -9.38
N MET A 124 26.89 -9.81 -9.68
CA MET A 124 26.18 -8.64 -9.22
C MET A 124 24.70 -8.64 -9.69
N LYS A 125 24.49 -9.04 -10.95
CA LYS A 125 23.14 -9.15 -11.51
C LYS A 125 22.31 -10.20 -10.76
N GLU A 126 22.87 -11.37 -10.48
CA GLU A 126 22.21 -12.43 -9.75
C GLU A 126 21.87 -11.99 -8.32
N GLU A 127 22.80 -11.35 -7.63
CA GLU A 127 22.61 -10.81 -6.28
C GLU A 127 21.49 -9.77 -6.24
N LEU A 128 21.48 -8.82 -7.20
CA LEU A 128 20.42 -7.83 -7.33
C LEU A 128 19.04 -8.49 -7.52
N ILE A 129 18.94 -9.46 -8.44
CA ILE A 129 17.71 -10.19 -8.68
C ILE A 129 17.25 -10.94 -7.44
N GLU A 130 18.17 -11.53 -6.67
CA GLU A 130 17.84 -12.23 -5.42
C GLU A 130 17.24 -11.27 -4.39
N ILE A 131 17.85 -10.09 -4.20
CA ILE A 131 17.32 -9.05 -3.31
C ILE A 131 15.92 -8.62 -3.76
N LEU A 132 15.74 -8.31 -5.04
CA LEU A 132 14.43 -7.89 -5.56
C LEU A 132 13.36 -8.99 -5.38
N PHE A 133 13.75 -10.24 -5.58
CA PHE A 133 12.85 -11.37 -5.37
C PHE A 133 12.52 -11.62 -3.89
N GLN A 134 13.47 -11.40 -3.00
CA GLN A 134 13.24 -11.47 -1.55
C GLN A 134 12.17 -10.45 -1.11
N TYR A 135 12.20 -9.25 -1.69
CA TYR A 135 11.26 -8.17 -1.40
C TYR A 135 10.15 -8.03 -2.44
N ARG A 136 9.83 -9.08 -3.18
CA ARG A 136 8.85 -9.08 -4.28
C ARG A 136 7.46 -8.56 -3.90
N GLU A 137 7.10 -8.64 -2.63
CA GLU A 137 5.81 -8.12 -2.13
C GLU A 137 5.71 -6.59 -2.18
N ALA A 138 6.85 -5.89 -2.29
CA ALA A 138 6.87 -4.45 -2.50
C ALA A 138 6.49 -4.06 -3.94
N PHE A 139 6.54 -5.00 -4.89
CA PHE A 139 6.21 -4.76 -6.28
C PHE A 139 4.73 -5.02 -6.55
N ALA A 140 4.16 -4.23 -7.47
CA ALA A 140 2.78 -4.42 -7.89
C ALA A 140 2.59 -5.79 -8.54
N SER A 141 1.47 -6.42 -8.27
CA SER A 141 1.08 -7.71 -8.85
C SER A 141 -0.38 -7.67 -9.33
N ASP A 142 -0.77 -8.67 -10.13
CA ASP A 142 -2.17 -8.79 -10.58
C ASP A 142 -3.16 -8.89 -9.41
N ASN A 143 -2.73 -9.42 -8.27
CA ASN A 143 -3.55 -9.56 -7.08
C ASN A 143 -3.59 -8.27 -6.23
N GLU A 144 -2.49 -7.52 -6.21
CA GLU A 144 -2.35 -6.25 -5.50
C GLU A 144 -1.77 -5.19 -6.44
N PRO A 145 -2.60 -4.71 -7.38
CA PRO A 145 -2.14 -3.78 -8.41
C PRO A 145 -1.94 -2.35 -7.89
N LEU A 146 -2.28 -2.09 -6.64
CA LEU A 146 -2.11 -0.78 -6.01
C LEU A 146 -1.82 -0.95 -4.52
N GLY A 147 -0.64 -0.50 -4.11
CA GLY A 147 -0.23 -0.45 -2.72
C GLY A 147 -1.07 0.49 -1.85
N ALA A 148 -0.81 0.47 -0.55
CA ALA A 148 -1.44 1.37 0.41
C ALA A 148 -0.44 1.77 1.50
N ILE A 149 -0.25 3.05 1.69
CA ILE A 149 0.57 3.59 2.77
C ILE A 149 -0.25 3.56 4.04
N LYS A 150 0.17 2.74 5.00
CA LYS A 150 -0.53 2.55 6.27
C LYS A 150 -0.16 3.66 7.27
N GLY A 151 -1.12 4.04 8.11
CA GLY A 151 -0.88 5.00 9.19
C GLY A 151 -0.80 6.47 8.74
N HIS A 152 -0.97 6.75 7.46
CA HIS A 152 -0.97 8.10 6.91
C HIS A 152 -2.27 8.39 6.17
N GLN A 153 -2.84 9.57 6.43
CA GLN A 153 -4.02 10.08 5.70
C GLN A 153 -3.80 11.54 5.33
N VAL A 154 -4.21 11.90 4.13
CA VAL A 154 -4.11 13.28 3.65
C VAL A 154 -5.38 14.04 4.03
N ASP A 155 -5.20 15.18 4.68
CA ASP A 155 -6.27 16.11 5.03
C ASP A 155 -6.17 17.39 4.20
N ILE A 156 -7.28 17.78 3.57
CA ILE A 156 -7.38 18.99 2.77
C ILE A 156 -8.08 20.06 3.59
N MET A 157 -7.34 21.08 3.94
CA MET A 157 -7.86 22.23 4.68
C MET A 157 -8.27 23.33 3.73
N LEU A 158 -9.44 23.92 3.96
CA LEU A 158 -9.93 25.08 3.20
C LEU A 158 -9.74 26.38 4.00
N ASN A 159 -9.50 27.46 3.27
CA ASN A 159 -9.41 28.82 3.80
C ASN A 159 -10.74 29.57 3.75
N VAL A 160 -11.84 28.87 3.50
CA VAL A 160 -13.20 29.40 3.45
C VAL A 160 -14.13 28.59 4.31
N GLU A 161 -15.07 29.28 4.95
CA GLU A 161 -16.12 28.70 5.77
C GLU A 161 -17.42 28.50 4.99
N ARG A 162 -18.37 27.78 5.58
CA ARG A 162 -19.72 27.62 5.02
C ARG A 162 -20.52 28.93 5.15
N PRO A 163 -21.37 29.25 4.15
CA PRO A 163 -21.65 28.51 2.93
C PRO A 163 -20.52 28.62 1.89
N TYR A 164 -20.16 27.49 1.29
CA TYR A 164 -19.06 27.44 0.34
C TYR A 164 -19.35 28.17 -0.97
N PRO A 165 -18.32 28.77 -1.62
CA PRO A 165 -18.48 29.52 -2.85
C PRO A 165 -19.14 28.71 -3.99
N PRO A 166 -20.00 29.35 -4.81
CA PRO A 166 -20.68 28.67 -5.93
C PRO A 166 -19.74 28.02 -6.93
N LEU A 167 -18.50 28.51 -7.04
CA LEU A 167 -17.47 27.95 -7.91
C LEU A 167 -17.21 26.46 -7.63
N LEU A 168 -17.43 26.00 -6.40
CA LEU A 168 -17.23 24.61 -5.95
C LEU A 168 -18.43 23.69 -6.27
N ARG A 169 -19.50 24.20 -6.90
CA ARG A 169 -20.76 23.49 -7.16
C ARG A 169 -21.09 23.35 -8.65
N ARG A 170 -20.08 23.37 -9.51
CA ARG A 170 -20.29 23.33 -10.97
C ARG A 170 -20.92 22.01 -11.44
N PRO A 171 -21.76 22.04 -12.49
CA PRO A 171 -22.30 20.85 -13.13
C PRO A 171 -21.19 20.10 -13.89
N ALA A 172 -21.41 18.80 -14.15
CA ALA A 172 -20.50 17.98 -14.95
C ALA A 172 -20.28 18.56 -16.35
N HIS A 173 -19.06 18.43 -16.89
CA HIS A 173 -18.78 18.82 -18.27
C HIS A 173 -19.54 17.95 -19.29
N PRO A 174 -20.02 18.51 -20.37
CA PRO A 174 -20.49 17.72 -21.49
C PRO A 174 -19.38 16.81 -22.02
N ALA A 175 -19.72 15.58 -22.31
CA ALA A 175 -18.77 14.62 -22.87
C ALA A 175 -19.37 13.92 -24.09
N SER A 176 -18.54 13.69 -25.13
CA SER A 176 -18.93 12.93 -26.32
C SER A 176 -19.28 11.47 -25.95
N PRO A 177 -20.06 10.75 -26.76
CA PRO A 177 -20.38 9.35 -26.49
C PRO A 177 -19.14 8.48 -26.23
N ARG A 178 -18.08 8.61 -27.05
CA ARG A 178 -16.80 7.90 -26.89
C ARG A 178 -16.13 8.23 -25.54
N ALA A 179 -16.14 9.52 -25.17
CA ALA A 179 -15.57 9.95 -23.90
C ALA A 179 -16.36 9.44 -22.69
N ARG A 180 -17.69 9.32 -22.81
CA ARG A 180 -18.55 8.77 -21.74
C ARG A 180 -18.26 7.31 -21.49
N GLU A 181 -18.11 6.50 -22.52
CA GLU A 181 -17.83 5.06 -22.40
C GLU A 181 -16.44 4.83 -21.79
N ALA A 182 -15.44 5.54 -22.29
CA ALA A 182 -14.09 5.50 -21.76
C ALA A 182 -14.03 5.94 -20.27
N LEU A 183 -14.77 7.00 -19.91
CA LEU A 183 -14.87 7.46 -18.52
C LEU A 183 -15.51 6.40 -17.63
N LYS A 184 -16.59 5.75 -18.09
CA LYS A 184 -17.25 4.68 -17.32
C LYS A 184 -16.32 3.51 -17.08
N SER A 185 -15.55 3.09 -18.08
CA SER A 185 -14.55 2.01 -17.97
C SER A 185 -13.49 2.38 -16.93
N HIS A 186 -12.93 3.58 -17.00
CA HIS A 186 -11.89 4.05 -16.09
C HIS A 186 -12.38 4.20 -14.64
N ILE A 187 -13.60 4.72 -14.44
CA ILE A 187 -14.24 4.78 -13.12
C ILE A 187 -14.38 3.36 -12.52
N ASN A 188 -14.81 2.38 -13.34
CA ASN A 188 -14.92 1.00 -12.88
C ASN A 188 -13.56 0.41 -12.49
N GLU A 189 -12.49 0.75 -13.21
CA GLU A 189 -11.11 0.39 -12.85
C GLU A 189 -10.73 0.99 -11.49
N LEU A 190 -10.92 2.29 -11.31
CA LEU A 190 -10.62 2.97 -10.04
C LEU A 190 -11.46 2.46 -8.86
N MET A 191 -12.68 2.02 -9.12
CA MET A 191 -13.51 1.35 -8.09
C MET A 191 -12.96 -0.02 -7.72
N LYS A 192 -12.50 -0.82 -8.69
CA LYS A 192 -11.85 -2.11 -8.43
C LYS A 192 -10.54 -1.94 -7.62
N LEU A 193 -9.81 -0.87 -7.87
CA LEU A 193 -8.59 -0.51 -7.14
C LEU A 193 -8.85 0.10 -5.76
N GLY A 194 -10.11 0.31 -5.37
CA GLY A 194 -10.46 0.97 -4.11
C GLY A 194 -10.04 2.44 -4.04
N VAL A 195 -9.86 3.09 -5.19
CA VAL A 195 -9.57 4.53 -5.29
C VAL A 195 -10.85 5.34 -5.22
N LEU A 196 -11.91 4.85 -5.86
CA LEU A 196 -13.24 5.45 -5.87
C LEU A 196 -14.26 4.55 -5.20
N ARG A 197 -15.26 5.14 -4.57
CA ARG A 197 -16.51 4.45 -4.22
C ARG A 197 -17.73 5.18 -4.82
N LYS A 198 -18.77 4.45 -5.16
CA LYS A 198 -20.06 5.04 -5.47
C LYS A 198 -20.74 5.45 -4.18
N PHE A 199 -21.37 6.62 -4.13
CA PHE A 199 -22.14 7.03 -2.97
C PHE A 199 -23.64 7.25 -3.32
N GLY A 200 -24.48 7.16 -2.28
CA GLY A 200 -25.93 7.13 -2.45
C GLY A 200 -26.55 8.51 -2.63
N HIS A 201 -27.79 8.53 -3.09
CA HIS A 201 -28.56 9.74 -3.33
C HIS A 201 -28.92 10.52 -2.04
N ASN A 202 -28.84 9.89 -0.89
CA ASN A 202 -29.23 10.50 0.39
C ASN A 202 -28.07 11.24 1.09
N GLU A 203 -26.87 11.23 0.51
CA GLU A 203 -25.74 11.96 1.06
C GLU A 203 -25.70 13.39 0.50
N GLU A 204 -25.62 14.38 1.38
CA GLU A 204 -25.53 15.78 1.00
C GLU A 204 -24.23 16.07 0.23
N VAL A 205 -24.35 16.71 -0.92
CA VAL A 205 -23.22 17.02 -1.82
C VAL A 205 -22.96 18.52 -1.82
N GLU A 206 -22.05 18.94 -0.97
CA GLU A 206 -21.64 20.35 -0.91
C GLU A 206 -20.60 20.73 -1.97
N PHE A 207 -19.78 19.77 -2.37
CA PHE A 207 -18.70 19.91 -3.34
C PHE A 207 -18.86 18.98 -4.52
N LYS A 208 -18.48 19.47 -5.71
CA LYS A 208 -18.47 18.67 -6.93
C LYS A 208 -17.23 19.03 -7.72
N ALA A 209 -16.25 18.15 -7.73
CA ALA A 209 -15.15 18.26 -8.66
C ALA A 209 -15.63 17.80 -10.06
N LEU A 210 -15.21 18.53 -11.07
CA LEU A 210 -15.46 18.14 -12.45
C LEU A 210 -14.45 17.11 -12.90
N VAL A 211 -14.85 16.24 -13.80
CA VAL A 211 -13.93 15.27 -14.40
C VAL A 211 -13.57 15.76 -15.79
N ILE A 212 -12.28 15.91 -16.05
CA ILE A 212 -11.71 16.19 -17.35
C ILE A 212 -11.10 14.92 -17.89
N ILE A 213 -11.39 14.62 -19.15
CA ILE A 213 -10.81 13.50 -19.88
C ILE A 213 -9.77 14.06 -20.83
N THR A 214 -8.55 13.60 -20.71
CA THR A 214 -7.46 13.91 -21.63
C THR A 214 -6.96 12.63 -22.27
N TRP A 215 -6.47 12.73 -23.49
CA TRP A 215 -5.84 11.64 -24.21
C TRP A 215 -4.36 11.93 -24.34
N HIS A 216 -3.55 10.98 -23.96
CA HIS A 216 -2.10 11.06 -24.12
C HIS A 216 -1.59 9.72 -24.65
N ASN A 217 -0.99 9.71 -25.85
CA ASN A 217 -0.53 8.50 -26.53
C ASN A 217 -1.63 7.42 -26.57
N ASP A 218 -2.81 7.79 -27.04
CA ASP A 218 -4.03 6.97 -27.12
C ASP A 218 -4.51 6.35 -25.79
N LYS A 219 -3.86 6.70 -24.67
CA LYS A 219 -4.30 6.32 -23.33
C LYS A 219 -5.19 7.42 -22.75
N LEU A 220 -6.34 6.99 -22.24
CA LEU A 220 -7.23 7.87 -21.50
C LEU A 220 -6.61 8.24 -20.15
N ARG A 221 -6.61 9.53 -19.84
CA ARG A 221 -6.32 10.04 -18.51
C ARG A 221 -7.54 10.79 -17.98
N MET A 222 -8.07 10.30 -16.89
CA MET A 222 -9.10 11.00 -16.11
C MET A 222 -8.41 11.87 -15.06
N VAL A 223 -8.65 13.15 -15.11
CA VAL A 223 -8.14 14.10 -14.12
C VAL A 223 -9.33 14.80 -13.47
N GLY A 224 -9.36 14.81 -12.14
CA GLY A 224 -10.30 15.65 -11.40
C GLY A 224 -9.94 17.13 -11.63
N ASP A 225 -10.88 17.95 -12.10
CA ASP A 225 -10.66 19.39 -12.16
C ASP A 225 -10.74 20.00 -10.75
N CYS A 226 -9.64 19.90 -10.04
CA CYS A 226 -9.51 20.44 -8.69
C CYS A 226 -9.09 21.93 -8.67
N ARG A 227 -9.08 22.65 -9.80
CA ARG A 227 -8.67 24.06 -9.87
C ARG A 227 -9.49 24.94 -8.94
N ALA A 228 -10.81 24.78 -8.97
CA ALA A 228 -11.70 25.49 -8.05
C ALA A 228 -11.42 25.18 -6.59
N LEU A 229 -11.22 23.91 -6.24
CA LEU A 229 -10.85 23.47 -4.90
C LEU A 229 -9.48 24.05 -4.50
N SER A 230 -8.50 23.98 -5.40
CA SER A 230 -7.13 24.47 -5.18
C SER A 230 -7.07 25.99 -4.89
N THR A 231 -8.04 26.76 -5.38
CA THR A 231 -8.15 28.21 -5.08
C THR A 231 -8.43 28.45 -3.59
N TYR A 232 -9.19 27.56 -2.96
CA TYR A 232 -9.62 27.70 -1.55
C TYR A 232 -8.87 26.73 -0.62
N THR A 233 -7.98 25.89 -1.14
CA THR A 233 -7.16 25.00 -0.33
C THR A 233 -6.00 25.76 0.33
N VAL A 234 -5.82 25.56 1.63
CA VAL A 234 -4.60 26.00 2.33
C VAL A 234 -3.41 25.27 1.74
N PRO A 235 -2.44 25.96 1.13
CA PRO A 235 -1.33 25.29 0.48
C PRO A 235 -0.43 24.61 1.51
N ASP A 236 -0.07 23.36 1.27
CA ASP A 236 1.06 22.76 1.96
C ASP A 236 2.36 23.35 1.38
N ARG A 237 3.19 23.91 2.24
CA ARG A 237 4.46 24.54 1.88
C ARG A 237 5.65 23.66 2.18
N TYR A 238 5.46 22.34 2.31
CA TYR A 238 6.60 21.46 2.51
C TYR A 238 7.56 21.55 1.30
N PRO A 239 8.86 21.73 1.55
CA PRO A 239 9.82 21.92 0.48
C PRO A 239 9.97 20.64 -0.36
N ILE A 240 9.87 20.80 -1.67
CA ILE A 240 10.26 19.76 -2.63
C ILE A 240 11.73 19.98 -2.95
N PRO A 241 12.58 18.94 -2.95
CA PRO A 241 14.00 19.06 -3.28
C PRO A 241 14.20 19.72 -4.66
N ARG A 242 15.26 20.49 -4.81
CA ARG A 242 15.61 21.05 -6.11
C ARG A 242 16.30 19.99 -6.96
N ILE A 243 15.90 19.85 -8.21
CA ILE A 243 16.46 18.86 -9.14
C ILE A 243 18.00 18.97 -9.20
N ASN A 244 18.55 20.17 -9.24
CA ASN A 244 20.01 20.37 -9.28
C ASN A 244 20.70 19.87 -8.00
N GLU A 245 20.10 20.03 -6.83
CA GLU A 245 20.62 19.52 -5.56
C GLU A 245 20.60 17.98 -5.56
N THR A 246 19.49 17.39 -6.02
CA THR A 246 19.35 15.95 -6.20
C THR A 246 20.41 15.39 -7.16
N LEU A 247 20.60 16.01 -8.32
CA LEU A 247 21.61 15.58 -9.29
C LEU A 247 23.04 15.72 -8.73
N THR A 248 23.29 16.74 -7.91
CA THR A 248 24.61 16.91 -7.25
C THR A 248 24.88 15.78 -6.26
N GLN A 249 23.87 15.31 -5.51
CA GLN A 249 24.04 14.16 -4.62
C GLN A 249 24.37 12.88 -5.40
N LEU A 250 23.75 12.68 -6.56
CA LEU A 250 23.96 11.52 -7.41
C LEU A 250 25.32 11.54 -8.14
N SER A 251 25.96 12.68 -8.27
CA SER A 251 27.18 12.86 -9.09
C SER A 251 28.38 12.00 -8.67
N LYS A 252 28.43 11.58 -7.41
CA LYS A 252 29.49 10.72 -6.86
C LYS A 252 29.17 9.23 -6.92
N ALA A 253 27.92 8.88 -7.21
CA ALA A 253 27.49 7.51 -7.23
C ALA A 253 28.03 6.75 -8.43
N LYS A 254 28.52 5.54 -8.20
CA LYS A 254 28.89 4.57 -9.25
C LYS A 254 27.72 3.64 -9.57
N PHE A 255 26.93 3.32 -8.56
CA PHE A 255 25.76 2.45 -8.69
C PHE A 255 24.52 3.28 -8.35
N ILE A 256 23.55 3.23 -9.24
CA ILE A 256 22.27 3.94 -9.09
C ILE A 256 21.15 2.97 -9.40
N THR A 257 20.21 2.84 -8.46
CA THR A 257 18.94 2.12 -8.66
C THR A 257 17.80 3.11 -8.54
N SER A 258 17.01 3.22 -9.60
CA SER A 258 15.80 4.06 -9.61
C SER A 258 14.55 3.19 -9.55
N MET A 259 13.62 3.58 -8.69
CA MET A 259 12.31 2.93 -8.51
C MET A 259 11.23 4.00 -8.60
N ASP A 260 10.14 3.69 -9.31
CA ASP A 260 8.95 4.53 -9.44
C ASP A 260 7.83 3.98 -8.56
N ALA A 261 7.23 4.85 -7.73
CA ALA A 261 6.09 4.45 -6.92
C ALA A 261 4.82 4.36 -7.79
N LEU A 262 4.42 3.14 -8.15
CA LEU A 262 3.27 2.91 -9.01
C LEU A 262 2.01 3.62 -8.50
N LYS A 263 1.52 4.61 -9.27
CA LYS A 263 0.36 5.45 -8.89
C LYS A 263 0.54 6.03 -7.47
N GLY A 264 1.73 6.52 -7.13
CA GLY A 264 2.16 6.89 -5.77
C GLY A 264 1.12 7.69 -4.98
N PHE A 265 0.50 8.69 -5.58
CA PHE A 265 -0.54 9.49 -4.94
C PHE A 265 -1.76 8.66 -4.52
N HIS A 266 -2.21 7.72 -5.34
CA HIS A 266 -3.31 6.82 -5.01
C HIS A 266 -2.97 5.82 -3.89
N GLN A 267 -1.72 5.70 -3.46
CA GLN A 267 -1.36 4.89 -2.31
C GLN A 267 -1.75 5.55 -0.98
N ASN A 268 -2.00 6.87 -0.96
CA ASN A 268 -2.44 7.62 0.20
C ASN A 268 -3.96 7.65 0.35
N PHE A 269 -4.44 7.41 1.57
CA PHE A 269 -5.86 7.57 1.91
C PHE A 269 -6.20 9.01 2.25
N LEU A 270 -7.44 9.39 1.96
CA LEU A 270 -8.02 10.67 2.38
C LEU A 270 -8.73 10.54 3.73
N THR A 271 -8.66 11.58 4.55
CA THR A 271 -9.52 11.68 5.73
C THR A 271 -11.00 11.69 5.34
N PRO A 272 -11.92 11.27 6.22
CA PRO A 272 -13.37 11.33 5.94
C PRO A 272 -13.86 12.75 5.58
N HIS A 273 -13.22 13.79 6.15
CA HIS A 273 -13.49 15.18 5.79
C HIS A 273 -13.11 15.46 4.33
N SER A 274 -11.88 15.14 3.95
CA SER A 274 -11.33 15.43 2.62
C SER A 274 -12.03 14.66 1.49
N ARG A 275 -12.53 13.45 1.78
CA ARG A 275 -13.34 12.68 0.82
C ARG A 275 -14.57 13.47 0.35
N LYS A 276 -15.23 14.19 1.26
CA LYS A 276 -16.41 15.01 0.93
C LYS A 276 -16.07 16.15 -0.01
N LEU A 277 -14.83 16.67 0.03
CA LEU A 277 -14.33 17.72 -0.85
C LEU A 277 -13.97 17.23 -2.25
N LEU A 278 -13.77 15.92 -2.41
CA LEU A 278 -13.31 15.27 -3.64
C LEU A 278 -14.37 14.34 -4.24
N ARG A 279 -15.63 14.73 -4.12
CA ARG A 279 -16.74 14.07 -4.79
C ARG A 279 -16.79 14.48 -6.24
N ILE A 280 -17.01 13.51 -7.12
CA ILE A 280 -17.11 13.73 -8.56
C ILE A 280 -18.49 13.32 -9.08
N ILE A 281 -18.95 14.06 -10.08
CA ILE A 281 -20.16 13.72 -10.83
C ILE A 281 -19.77 13.39 -12.25
N ALA A 282 -20.15 12.20 -12.68
CA ALA A 282 -20.05 11.73 -14.04
C ALA A 282 -21.46 11.42 -14.58
N HIS A 283 -21.59 11.27 -15.90
CA HIS A 283 -22.86 10.89 -16.53
C HIS A 283 -23.41 9.54 -16.04
N CYS A 284 -22.53 8.67 -15.49
CA CYS A 284 -22.87 7.34 -14.98
C CYS A 284 -23.09 7.28 -13.47
N GLY A 285 -23.01 8.40 -12.75
CA GLY A 285 -23.27 8.47 -11.32
C GLY A 285 -22.41 9.45 -10.55
N MET A 286 -22.53 9.33 -9.22
CA MET A 286 -21.76 10.12 -8.27
C MET A 286 -20.77 9.22 -7.54
N TYR A 287 -19.53 9.71 -7.39
CA TYR A 287 -18.43 8.94 -6.81
C TYR A 287 -17.63 9.81 -5.84
N GLU A 288 -16.99 9.17 -4.90
CA GLU A 288 -16.16 9.81 -3.89
C GLU A 288 -14.79 9.17 -3.91
N TYR A 289 -13.74 9.99 -3.93
CA TYR A 289 -12.37 9.51 -3.81
C TYR A 289 -12.11 9.03 -2.37
N LEU A 290 -11.65 7.81 -2.23
CA LEU A 290 -11.14 7.25 -0.98
C LEU A 290 -9.66 7.52 -0.81
N ARG A 291 -8.94 7.66 -1.92
CA ARG A 291 -7.51 7.89 -2.03
C ARG A 291 -7.24 9.17 -2.79
N VAL A 292 -6.07 9.74 -2.60
CA VAL A 292 -5.67 11.03 -3.18
C VAL A 292 -5.69 10.96 -4.71
N PRO A 293 -6.52 11.77 -5.41
CA PRO A 293 -6.53 11.82 -6.87
C PRO A 293 -5.44 12.73 -7.41
N PHE A 294 -5.09 12.56 -8.66
CA PHE A 294 -4.23 13.52 -9.37
C PHE A 294 -4.88 14.88 -9.53
N GLY A 295 -4.09 15.96 -9.43
CA GLY A 295 -4.49 17.32 -9.73
C GLY A 295 -4.84 18.19 -8.52
N ILE A 296 -4.57 17.74 -7.30
CA ILE A 296 -4.68 18.56 -6.09
C ILE A 296 -3.39 19.39 -5.95
N LYS A 297 -3.53 20.70 -5.68
CA LYS A 297 -2.42 21.65 -5.63
C LYS A 297 -1.31 21.26 -4.65
N SER A 298 -1.65 20.74 -3.47
CA SER A 298 -0.69 20.44 -2.40
C SER A 298 -0.21 18.98 -2.41
N GLU A 299 -0.64 18.19 -3.37
CA GLU A 299 -0.35 16.78 -3.46
C GLU A 299 1.15 16.45 -3.48
N PRO A 300 1.99 17.11 -4.32
CA PRO A 300 3.41 16.81 -4.35
C PRO A 300 4.11 17.10 -3.01
N SER A 301 3.73 18.20 -2.34
CA SER A 301 4.30 18.56 -1.04
C SER A 301 3.88 17.58 0.07
N HIS A 302 2.63 17.16 0.09
CA HIS A 302 2.16 16.12 1.01
C HIS A 302 2.89 14.79 0.79
N TYR A 303 3.06 14.39 -0.47
CA TYR A 303 3.73 13.15 -0.81
C TYR A 303 5.21 13.19 -0.40
N GLN A 304 5.92 14.27 -0.73
CA GLN A 304 7.32 14.44 -0.34
C GLN A 304 7.50 14.43 1.18
N ARG A 305 6.62 15.09 1.93
CA ARG A 305 6.64 15.07 3.40
C ARG A 305 6.47 13.65 3.93
N MET A 306 5.52 12.92 3.38
CA MET A 306 5.23 11.54 3.78
C MET A 306 6.44 10.63 3.52
N ILE A 307 7.04 10.67 2.33
CA ILE A 307 8.26 9.90 2.01
C ILE A 307 9.40 10.26 2.96
N ASN A 308 9.62 11.55 3.23
CA ASN A 308 10.66 11.99 4.16
C ASN A 308 10.40 11.55 5.61
N THR A 309 9.14 11.31 5.98
CA THR A 309 8.77 10.77 7.30
C THR A 309 8.98 9.26 7.37
N ILE A 310 8.85 8.56 6.25
CA ILE A 310 9.08 7.10 6.18
C ILE A 310 10.57 6.77 6.21
N PHE A 311 11.41 7.55 5.53
CA PHE A 311 12.83 7.29 5.34
C PHE A 311 13.76 8.39 5.93
N PRO A 312 13.58 8.84 7.18
CA PRO A 312 14.35 9.96 7.71
C PRO A 312 15.84 9.62 7.88
N HIS A 313 16.15 8.37 8.24
CA HIS A 313 17.50 7.90 8.45
C HIS A 313 18.26 7.78 7.13
N GLU A 314 17.69 7.09 6.17
CA GLU A 314 18.24 6.81 4.85
C GLU A 314 18.54 8.11 4.08
N LEU A 315 17.62 9.06 4.13
CA LEU A 315 17.78 10.39 3.55
C LEU A 315 18.91 11.17 4.23
N SER A 316 19.02 11.09 5.56
CA SER A 316 20.08 11.77 6.31
C SER A 316 21.47 11.21 6.03
N GLN A 317 21.59 9.93 5.71
CA GLN A 317 22.84 9.28 5.33
C GLN A 317 23.24 9.57 3.88
N GLY A 318 22.34 10.09 3.05
CA GLY A 318 22.62 10.53 1.70
C GLY A 318 22.72 9.44 0.63
N TRP A 319 22.49 8.16 0.99
CA TRP A 319 22.46 7.08 0.01
C TRP A 319 21.05 6.85 -0.59
N LEU A 320 20.02 7.44 0.00
CA LEU A 320 18.67 7.50 -0.53
C LEU A 320 18.36 8.93 -0.94
N VAL A 321 17.84 9.10 -2.14
CA VAL A 321 17.37 10.37 -2.67
C VAL A 321 15.94 10.19 -3.16
N THR A 322 15.05 11.12 -2.84
CA THR A 322 13.65 11.05 -3.25
C THR A 322 13.21 12.36 -3.91
N TYR A 323 12.47 12.23 -4.98
CA TYR A 323 11.82 13.35 -5.66
C TYR A 323 10.38 12.97 -6.00
N ILE A 324 9.47 13.33 -5.11
CA ILE A 324 8.04 12.96 -5.17
C ILE A 324 7.93 11.42 -5.21
N ASP A 325 7.51 10.83 -6.34
CA ASP A 325 7.29 9.40 -6.55
C ASP A 325 8.56 8.64 -7.03
N ASP A 326 9.61 9.36 -7.41
CA ASP A 326 10.90 8.78 -7.75
C ASP A 326 11.72 8.50 -6.48
N ILE A 327 12.16 7.26 -6.31
CA ILE A 327 13.02 6.79 -5.21
C ILE A 327 14.33 6.32 -5.83
N ILE A 328 15.44 6.94 -5.44
CA ILE A 328 16.76 6.66 -6.02
C ILE A 328 17.71 6.24 -4.90
N ILE A 329 18.27 5.05 -5.05
CA ILE A 329 19.34 4.53 -4.19
C ILE A 329 20.66 4.74 -4.93
N CYS A 330 21.64 5.29 -4.23
CA CYS A 330 22.95 5.60 -4.80
C CYS A 330 24.07 5.14 -3.89
N SER A 331 25.14 4.59 -4.47
CA SER A 331 26.33 4.13 -3.76
C SER A 331 27.61 4.33 -4.58
N GLU A 332 28.75 4.52 -3.88
CA GLU A 332 30.08 4.55 -4.49
C GLU A 332 30.68 3.13 -4.64
N ALA A 333 30.15 2.17 -3.93
CA ALA A 333 30.54 0.76 -3.96
C ALA A 333 29.29 -0.14 -4.05
N TRP A 334 29.54 -1.35 -4.56
CA TRP A 334 28.50 -2.40 -4.61
C TRP A 334 28.17 -2.91 -3.20
#